data_5e3e8916a72a9d22d42d17cf2bbb6621
#
_entry.id   5e3e8916a72a9d22d42d17cf2bbb6621
#
_cell.length_a   1.000
_cell.length_b   1.000
_cell.length_c   1.000
_cell.angle_alpha   90.00
_cell.angle_beta   90.00
_cell.angle_gamma   90.00
#
_symmetry.space_group_name_H-M   'P 1'
#
loop_
_entity.id
_entity.type
_entity.pdbx_description
1 polymer ?
#
loop_
_entity_poly.entity_id
_entity_poly.type
_entity_poly.pdbx_seq_one_letter_code
_entity_poly.pdbx_strand_id
1 'polypeptide(L)' 'MKIFLTEIEAYGTTFAGPNIIASTIERAEQAATHNGLVIVGVLDSIYIDDSDSQHINKVVLDEEKIIH' A
#
# COMPACT_ATOMS: atom_id res chain seq x y z
N MET A 1 -3.42 -10.34 -8.09
CA MET A 1 -2.76 -9.41 -7.17
C MET A 1 -3.78 -8.65 -6.35
N LYS A 2 -3.41 -8.28 -5.16
CA LYS A 2 -4.27 -7.56 -4.25
C LYS A 2 -3.64 -6.24 -3.87
N ILE A 3 -4.46 -5.31 -3.44
CA ILE A 3 -4.00 -4.02 -2.96
C ILE A 3 -4.20 -3.98 -1.47
N PHE A 4 -3.13 -3.71 -0.74
CA PHE A 4 -3.14 -3.65 0.71
C PHE A 4 -3.06 -2.19 1.15
N LEU A 5 -3.99 -1.82 2.02
CA LEU A 5 -4.06 -0.47 2.55
C LEU A 5 -3.17 -0.39 3.78
N THR A 6 -2.44 0.69 3.91
CA THR A 6 -1.49 0.84 5.01
C THR A 6 -1.69 2.13 5.76
N GLU A 7 -1.12 2.18 6.96
CA GLU A 7 -1.04 3.39 7.77
C GLU A 7 0.37 3.55 8.30
N ILE A 8 0.72 4.77 8.57
CA ILE A 8 1.99 5.14 9.20
C ILE A 8 1.67 5.69 10.57
N GLU A 9 2.36 5.16 11.59
CA GLU A 9 2.20 5.66 12.95
C GLU A 9 3.36 6.59 13.28
N ALA A 10 3.04 7.81 13.68
CA ALA A 10 4.05 8.80 14.03
C ALA A 10 3.48 9.78 15.03
N TYR A 11 4.28 10.14 16.02
CA TYR A 11 3.91 11.14 17.02
C TYR A 11 2.60 10.81 17.73
N GLY A 12 2.35 9.51 17.95
CA GLY A 12 1.12 9.08 18.62
C GLY A 12 -0.14 9.16 17.76
N THR A 13 0.00 9.39 16.47
CA THR A 13 -1.11 9.52 15.53
C THR A 13 -0.86 8.62 14.33
N THR A 14 -1.93 8.21 13.66
CA THR A 14 -1.80 7.41 12.46
C THR A 14 -2.14 8.25 11.24
N PHE A 15 -1.44 7.98 10.15
CA PHE A 15 -1.64 8.67 8.87
C PHE A 15 -1.79 7.62 7.79
N ALA A 16 -2.52 7.96 6.73
CA ALA A 16 -2.64 7.07 5.59
C ALA A 16 -1.27 6.86 4.94
N GLY A 17 -0.92 5.60 4.70
CA GLY A 17 0.31 5.26 4.01
C GLY A 17 0.07 4.92 2.56
N PRO A 18 1.13 4.63 1.81
CA PRO A 18 0.98 4.20 0.43
C PRO A 18 0.36 2.81 0.35
N ASN A 19 -0.35 2.55 -0.73
CA ASN A 19 -0.91 1.23 -0.95
C ASN A 19 0.19 0.27 -1.42
N ILE A 20 0.05 -1.00 -1.02
CA ILE A 20 0.99 -2.04 -1.43
C ILE A 20 0.27 -2.97 -2.39
N ILE A 21 0.87 -3.21 -3.54
CA ILE A 21 0.37 -4.20 -4.48
C ILE A 21 1.22 -5.44 -4.33
N ALA A 22 0.59 -6.55 -3.95
CA ALA A 22 1.32 -7.78 -3.69
C ALA A 22 0.45 -8.97 -4.05
N SER A 23 1.10 -10.10 -4.34
CA SER A 23 0.38 -11.32 -4.68
C SER A 23 -0.13 -12.04 -3.44
N THR A 24 0.53 -11.88 -2.29
CA THR A 24 0.14 -12.55 -1.05
C THR A 24 0.29 -11.58 0.11
N ILE A 25 -0.40 -11.92 1.22
CA ILE A 25 -0.28 -11.11 2.43
C ILE A 25 1.14 -11.16 2.99
N GLU A 26 1.82 -12.30 2.85
CA GLU A 26 3.18 -12.42 3.36
C GLU A 26 4.11 -11.44 2.66
N ARG A 27 3.99 -11.32 1.35
CA ARG A 27 4.82 -10.38 0.62
C ARG A 27 4.45 -8.93 0.94
N ALA A 28 3.16 -8.68 1.12
CA ALA A 28 2.70 -7.35 1.51
C ALA A 28 3.29 -6.97 2.87
N GLU A 29 3.30 -7.91 3.81
CA GLU A 29 3.84 -7.65 5.14
C GLU A 29 5.34 -7.40 5.10
N GLN A 30 6.06 -8.10 4.24
CA GLN A 30 7.48 -7.83 4.06
C GLN A 30 7.72 -6.42 3.56
N ALA A 31 6.95 -6.00 2.56
CA ALA A 31 7.08 -4.66 2.02
C ALA A 31 6.70 -3.61 3.07
N ALA A 32 5.64 -3.88 3.82
CA ALA A 32 5.20 -2.95 4.87
C ALA A 32 6.28 -2.79 5.93
N THR A 33 6.82 -3.90 6.43
CA THR A 33 7.86 -3.85 7.44
C THR A 33 9.09 -3.10 6.95
N HIS A 34 9.46 -3.33 5.70
CA HIS A 34 10.62 -2.67 5.11
C HIS A 34 10.45 -1.16 5.03
N ASN A 35 9.21 -0.70 4.95
CA ASN A 35 8.91 0.72 4.75
C ASN A 35 8.27 1.37 5.97
N GLY A 36 8.24 0.67 7.10
CA GLY A 36 7.67 1.22 8.33
C GLY A 36 6.17 1.44 8.25
N LEU A 37 5.46 0.55 7.56
CA LEU A 37 4.03 0.65 7.36
C LEU A 37 3.29 -0.45 8.11
N VAL A 38 2.01 -0.20 8.40
CA VAL A 38 1.13 -1.20 9.01
C VAL A 38 -0.01 -1.46 8.05
N ILE A 39 -0.26 -2.74 7.74
CA ILE A 39 -1.36 -3.10 6.87
C ILE A 39 -2.65 -3.07 7.67
N VAL A 40 -3.64 -2.33 7.18
CA VAL A 40 -4.92 -2.18 7.86
C VAL A 40 -6.11 -2.67 7.05
N GLY A 41 -5.89 -3.05 5.79
CA GLY A 41 -6.98 -3.56 4.98
C GLY A 41 -6.48 -4.11 3.67
N VAL A 42 -7.37 -4.75 2.93
CA VAL A 42 -7.03 -5.34 1.65
C VAL A 42 -8.20 -5.19 0.69
N LEU A 43 -7.86 -4.92 -0.57
CA LEU A 43 -8.83 -4.91 -1.67
C LEU A 43 -8.44 -6.01 -2.63
N ASP A 44 -9.40 -6.89 -2.95
CA ASP A 44 -9.14 -7.99 -3.87
C ASP A 44 -9.03 -7.53 -5.32
N SER A 45 -9.71 -6.45 -5.65
CA SER A 45 -9.66 -5.92 -6.99
C SER A 45 -9.81 -4.41 -6.91
N ILE A 46 -9.41 -3.75 -7.99
CA ILE A 46 -9.46 -2.30 -8.04
C ILE A 46 -10.09 -1.89 -9.37
N TYR A 47 -10.93 -0.89 -9.30
CA TYR A 47 -11.45 -0.22 -10.48
C TYR A 47 -10.73 1.12 -10.60
N ILE A 48 -10.09 1.35 -11.72
CA ILE A 48 -9.38 2.59 -11.96
C ILE A 48 -10.14 3.39 -12.97
N ASP A 49 -10.61 4.55 -12.56
CA ASP A 49 -11.23 5.52 -13.42
C ASP A 49 -10.15 6.48 -13.90
N ASP A 50 -10.17 6.85 -15.16
CA ASP A 50 -9.16 7.75 -15.71
C ASP A 50 -9.08 9.05 -14.92
N SER A 51 -10.22 9.54 -14.45
CA SER A 51 -10.24 10.78 -13.69
C SER A 51 -9.57 10.65 -12.33
N ASP A 52 -9.42 9.42 -11.84
CA ASP A 52 -8.83 9.16 -10.53
C ASP A 52 -7.45 8.54 -10.61
N SER A 53 -6.90 8.40 -11.80
CA SER A 53 -5.65 7.67 -11.98
C SER A 53 -4.49 8.28 -11.19
N GLN A 54 -4.53 9.57 -10.95
CA GLN A 54 -3.47 10.23 -10.20
C GLN A 54 -3.50 9.92 -8.71
N HIS A 55 -4.55 9.29 -8.23
CA HIS A 55 -4.64 8.93 -6.82
C HIS A 55 -3.83 7.69 -6.46
N ILE A 56 -3.26 7.04 -7.46
CA ILE A 56 -2.46 5.85 -7.21
C ILE A 56 -0.97 6.12 -7.36
N ASN A 57 -0.55 7.37 -7.24
CA ASN A 57 0.85 7.70 -7.40
C ASN A 57 1.72 7.37 -6.18
N LYS A 58 1.12 6.82 -5.13
CA LYS A 58 1.87 6.35 -3.96
C LYS A 58 1.61 4.86 -3.80
N VAL A 59 2.36 4.07 -4.54
CA VAL A 59 2.18 2.62 -4.56
C VAL A 59 3.50 1.96 -4.24
N VAL A 60 3.45 0.99 -3.33
CA VAL A 60 4.60 0.15 -3.01
C VAL A 60 4.35 -1.21 -3.66
N LEU A 61 5.28 -1.64 -4.49
CA LEU A 61 5.18 -2.93 -5.15
C LEU A 61 5.90 -3.98 -4.32
N ASP A 62 5.36 -5.20 -4.33
CA ASP A 62 5.95 -6.29 -3.55
C ASP A 62 7.32 -6.68 -4.06
N GLU A 63 7.69 -6.19 -5.23
CA GLU A 63 9.01 -6.46 -5.80
C GLU A 63 9.99 -5.34 -5.48
N GLU A 64 9.71 -4.63 -4.41
CA GLU A 64 10.63 -3.69 -3.79
C GLU A 64 10.73 -2.37 -4.51
N LYS A 65 9.76 -2.02 -5.28
CA LYS A 65 9.73 -0.71 -5.91
C LYS A 65 8.73 0.17 -5.22
N ILE A 66 9.17 1.35 -4.85
CA ILE A 66 8.32 2.35 -4.24
C ILE A 66 8.10 3.45 -5.25
N ILE A 67 6.84 3.75 -5.53
CA ILE A 67 6.47 4.78 -6.47
C ILE A 67 5.81 5.90 -5.69
N HIS A 68 6.41 7.05 -5.75
CA HIS A 68 5.93 8.22 -5.02
C HIS A 68 5.36 9.25 -5.96
#